data_afc40b8264e6fb9be1634f4fa9512f32
#
_entry.id   afc40b8264e6fb9be1634f4fa9512f32
#
_cell.length_a   1.000
_cell.length_b   1.000
_cell.length_c   1.000
_cell.angle_alpha   90.00
_cell.angle_beta   90.00
_cell.angle_gamma   90.00
#
_symmetry.space_group_name_H-M   'P 1'
#
loop_
_entity.id
_entity.type
_entity.pdbx_description
1 polymer ?
#
loop_
_entity_poly.entity_id
_entity_poly.type
_entity_poly.pdbx_seq_one_letter_code
_entity_poly.pdbx_strand_id
1 'polypeptide(L)'
;VRRQRQMCIRDRLNTLENKKSNFKVLYDDSLSIKDKINCIATEIYGADGVTYSAEASKAIAKIEEMGFGNFPVCMAKNQYSLSDDPKKLGRPTGFDINIREVYVSAGAGFVVAITGTIMTMPGLPKSPAAERIYVDDDGKIVGLF
;
A
#
# COMPACT_ATOMS: atom_id res chain seq x y z
N VAL A 1 -13.61 28.12 -0.75
CA VAL A 1 -13.68 26.65 -0.77
C VAL A 1 -14.68 26.15 -1.81
N ARG A 2 -15.92 26.64 -1.85
CA ARG A 2 -16.92 26.21 -2.86
C ARG A 2 -16.51 26.53 -4.31
N ARG A 3 -15.95 27.71 -4.58
CA ARG A 3 -15.47 28.10 -5.92
C ARG A 3 -14.31 27.24 -6.41
N GLN A 4 -13.36 26.92 -5.55
CA GLN A 4 -12.26 26.01 -5.89
C GLN A 4 -12.75 24.59 -6.23
N ARG A 5 -13.72 24.07 -5.46
CA ARG A 5 -14.31 22.75 -5.73
C ARG A 5 -15.04 22.73 -7.08
N GLN A 6 -15.77 23.77 -7.42
CA GLN A 6 -16.45 23.91 -8.73
C GLN A 6 -15.45 24.01 -9.89
N MET A 7 -14.34 24.76 -9.71
CA MET A 7 -13.24 24.81 -10.69
C MET A 7 -12.66 23.42 -10.93
N CYS A 8 -12.29 22.69 -9.88
CA CYS A 8 -11.74 21.34 -10.00
C CYS A 8 -12.71 20.36 -10.69
N ILE A 9 -14.01 20.44 -10.41
CA ILE A 9 -15.03 19.62 -11.08
C ILE A 9 -15.08 19.96 -12.57
N ARG A 10 -15.12 21.23 -12.93
CA ARG A 10 -15.15 21.70 -14.33
C ARG A 10 -13.91 21.24 -15.10
N ASP A 11 -12.72 21.37 -14.49
CA ASP A 11 -11.45 20.95 -15.12
C ASP A 11 -11.42 19.43 -15.35
N ARG A 12 -11.95 18.65 -14.41
CA ARG A 12 -12.07 17.20 -14.56
C ARG A 12 -13.04 16.84 -15.68
N LEU A 13 -14.22 17.44 -15.71
CA LEU A 13 -15.21 17.22 -16.78
C LEU A 13 -14.64 17.60 -18.15
N ASN A 14 -14.02 18.75 -18.26
CA ASN A 14 -13.36 19.18 -19.50
C ASN A 14 -12.25 18.22 -19.95
N THR A 15 -11.49 17.68 -19.00
CA THR A 15 -10.46 16.67 -19.30
C THR A 15 -11.09 15.36 -19.80
N LEU A 16 -12.18 14.89 -19.17
CA LEU A 16 -12.87 13.66 -19.57
C LEU A 16 -13.52 13.78 -20.94
N GLU A 17 -14.09 14.96 -21.26
CA GLU A 17 -14.77 15.21 -22.54
C GLU A 17 -13.78 15.41 -23.70
N ASN A 18 -12.62 16.04 -23.44
CA ASN A 18 -11.74 16.50 -24.52
C ASN A 18 -10.41 15.73 -24.65
N LYS A 19 -10.09 14.83 -23.70
CA LYS A 19 -8.86 14.04 -23.75
C LYS A 19 -9.17 12.56 -23.87
N LYS A 20 -8.48 11.88 -24.81
CA LYS A 20 -8.51 10.42 -24.88
C LYS A 20 -7.74 9.85 -23.69
N SER A 21 -8.30 8.82 -23.08
CA SER A 21 -7.58 8.07 -22.04
C SER A 21 -6.34 7.38 -22.64
N ASN A 22 -5.21 7.51 -22.00
CA ASN A 22 -3.99 6.75 -22.24
C ASN A 22 -3.62 5.88 -21.04
N PHE A 23 -4.63 5.53 -20.24
CA PHE A 23 -4.44 4.67 -19.08
C PHE A 23 -3.82 3.33 -19.52
N LYS A 24 -2.79 2.92 -18.79
CA LYS A 24 -2.15 1.61 -18.93
C LYS A 24 -1.97 1.04 -17.53
N VAL A 25 -2.26 -0.24 -17.37
CA VAL A 25 -1.86 -0.97 -16.17
C VAL A 25 -0.33 -1.06 -16.11
N LEU A 26 0.22 -1.04 -14.93
CA LEU A 26 1.67 -1.06 -14.72
C LEU A 26 2.26 -2.43 -15.08
N TYR A 27 1.54 -3.50 -14.78
CA TYR A 27 1.93 -4.88 -15.04
C TYR A 27 0.69 -5.74 -15.31
N ASP A 28 0.89 -6.91 -15.91
CA ASP A 28 -0.17 -7.90 -16.12
C ASP A 28 -0.34 -8.76 -14.87
N ASP A 29 -1.60 -9.08 -14.51
CA ASP A 29 -1.92 -9.89 -13.33
C ASP A 29 -1.40 -11.34 -13.43
N SER A 30 -1.07 -11.82 -14.63
CA SER A 30 -0.48 -13.15 -14.86
C SER A 30 1.01 -13.25 -14.49
N LEU A 31 1.69 -12.13 -14.24
CA LEU A 31 3.08 -12.13 -13.79
C LEU A 31 3.22 -12.79 -12.41
N SER A 32 4.41 -13.34 -12.13
CA SER A 32 4.73 -13.83 -10.78
C SER A 32 4.66 -12.69 -9.75
N ILE A 33 4.41 -13.03 -8.49
CA ILE A 33 4.39 -12.02 -7.39
C ILE A 33 5.72 -11.27 -7.34
N LYS A 34 6.85 -11.95 -7.56
CA LYS A 34 8.18 -11.32 -7.57
C LYS A 34 8.33 -10.34 -8.72
N ASP A 35 7.85 -10.68 -9.91
CA ASP A 35 7.93 -9.78 -11.07
C ASP A 35 7.05 -8.54 -10.88
N LYS A 36 5.85 -8.69 -10.31
CA LYS A 36 4.97 -7.57 -9.93
C LYS A 36 5.65 -6.63 -8.94
N ILE A 37 6.25 -7.19 -7.89
CA ILE A 37 7.01 -6.41 -6.89
C ILE A 37 8.17 -5.68 -7.53
N ASN A 38 8.93 -6.35 -8.38
CA ASN A 38 10.07 -5.77 -9.09
C ASN A 38 9.60 -4.63 -10.02
N CYS A 39 8.53 -4.82 -10.76
CA CYS A 39 7.95 -3.79 -11.61
C CYS A 39 7.56 -2.54 -10.83
N ILE A 40 6.88 -2.69 -9.68
CA ILE A 40 6.54 -1.56 -8.80
C ILE A 40 7.79 -0.88 -8.28
N ALA A 41 8.78 -1.65 -7.83
CA ALA A 41 10.02 -1.11 -7.25
C ALA A 41 10.81 -0.28 -8.26
N THR A 42 10.94 -0.76 -9.49
CA THR A 42 11.72 -0.09 -10.54
C THR A 42 10.96 1.06 -11.17
N GLU A 43 9.72 0.85 -11.60
CA GLU A 43 8.95 1.84 -12.37
C GLU A 43 8.35 2.96 -11.51
N ILE A 44 7.95 2.65 -10.26
CA ILE A 44 7.31 3.63 -9.37
C ILE A 44 8.32 4.24 -8.40
N TYR A 45 9.14 3.42 -7.75
CA TYR A 45 10.07 3.91 -6.73
C TYR A 45 11.45 4.27 -7.28
N GLY A 46 11.81 3.78 -8.49
CA GLY A 46 13.10 4.02 -9.10
C GLY A 46 14.24 3.29 -8.39
N ALA A 47 13.95 2.13 -7.81
CA ALA A 47 14.94 1.23 -7.24
C ALA A 47 15.73 0.52 -8.34
N ASP A 48 16.97 0.13 -8.04
CA ASP A 48 17.80 -0.65 -8.96
C ASP A 48 17.41 -2.13 -8.94
N GLY A 49 16.83 -2.61 -7.82
CA GLY A 49 16.38 -3.99 -7.67
C GLY A 49 15.59 -4.23 -6.40
N VAL A 50 15.29 -5.51 -6.16
CA VAL A 50 14.54 -5.98 -5.00
C VAL A 50 15.26 -7.17 -4.37
N THR A 51 15.43 -7.11 -3.06
CA THR A 51 15.94 -8.22 -2.25
C THR A 51 14.83 -8.80 -1.38
N TYR A 52 14.91 -10.08 -1.06
CA TYR A 52 13.88 -10.78 -0.31
C TYR A 52 14.50 -11.51 0.89
N SER A 53 13.84 -11.41 2.04
CA SER A 53 14.17 -12.28 3.17
C SER A 53 13.85 -13.74 2.83
N ALA A 54 14.41 -14.68 3.59
CA ALA A 54 14.09 -16.09 3.45
C ALA A 54 12.60 -16.39 3.74
N GLU A 55 12.04 -15.68 4.71
CA GLU A 55 10.63 -15.75 5.10
C GLU A 55 9.73 -15.23 3.98
N ALA A 56 10.04 -14.08 3.41
CA ALA A 56 9.29 -13.49 2.29
C ALA A 56 9.30 -14.43 1.07
N SER A 57 10.45 -15.01 0.73
CA SER A 57 10.57 -15.94 -0.40
C SER A 57 9.73 -17.20 -0.20
N LYS A 58 9.70 -17.78 1.01
CA LYS A 58 8.87 -18.93 1.35
C LYS A 58 7.37 -18.58 1.32
N ALA A 59 7.02 -17.39 1.83
CA ALA A 59 5.63 -16.93 1.83
C ALA A 59 5.12 -16.74 0.40
N ILE A 60 5.90 -16.14 -0.50
CA ILE A 60 5.55 -15.96 -1.91
C ILE A 60 5.26 -17.32 -2.57
N ALA A 61 6.16 -18.29 -2.43
CA ALA A 61 5.97 -19.63 -3.00
C ALA A 61 4.66 -20.28 -2.51
N LYS A 62 4.40 -20.18 -1.20
CA LYS A 62 3.16 -20.71 -0.62
C LYS A 62 1.90 -19.99 -1.12
N ILE A 63 1.94 -18.68 -1.30
CA ILE A 63 0.82 -17.88 -1.82
C ILE A 63 0.53 -18.28 -3.28
N GLU A 64 1.56 -18.46 -4.09
CA GLU A 64 1.41 -18.92 -5.47
C GLU A 64 0.86 -20.36 -5.54
N GLU A 65 1.34 -21.27 -4.69
CA GLU A 65 0.82 -22.65 -4.56
C GLU A 65 -0.66 -22.67 -4.15
N MET A 66 -1.11 -21.75 -3.30
CA MET A 66 -2.51 -21.61 -2.92
C MET A 66 -3.39 -21.00 -4.02
N GLY A 67 -2.84 -20.65 -5.19
CA GLY A 67 -3.58 -20.10 -6.34
C GLY A 67 -3.80 -18.57 -6.30
N PHE A 68 -3.14 -17.84 -5.40
CA PHE A 68 -3.26 -16.38 -5.29
C PHE A 68 -2.19 -15.61 -6.08
N GLY A 69 -1.44 -16.29 -6.97
CA GLY A 69 -0.40 -15.67 -7.78
C GLY A 69 -0.89 -14.54 -8.69
N ASN A 70 -2.15 -14.58 -9.12
CA ASN A 70 -2.75 -13.54 -9.98
C ASN A 70 -3.22 -12.29 -9.21
N PHE A 71 -3.14 -12.29 -7.88
CA PHE A 71 -3.55 -11.12 -7.11
C PHE A 71 -2.59 -9.94 -7.34
N PRO A 72 -3.11 -8.70 -7.39
CA PRO A 72 -2.27 -7.52 -7.44
C PRO A 72 -1.48 -7.37 -6.13
N VAL A 73 -0.37 -6.63 -6.21
CA VAL A 73 0.53 -6.41 -5.08
C VAL A 73 0.34 -5.01 -4.51
N CYS A 74 0.18 -4.94 -3.20
CA CYS A 74 0.22 -3.71 -2.41
C CYS A 74 1.57 -3.64 -1.67
N MET A 75 2.36 -2.60 -1.96
CA MET A 75 3.65 -2.37 -1.30
C MET A 75 3.44 -1.54 -0.03
N ALA A 76 3.70 -2.14 1.13
CA ALA A 76 3.69 -1.43 2.41
C ALA A 76 5.09 -0.90 2.72
N LYS A 77 5.29 0.40 2.58
CA LYS A 77 6.56 1.11 2.66
C LYS A 77 6.44 2.36 3.54
N ASN A 78 7.57 2.84 4.10
CA ASN A 78 7.58 4.11 4.82
C ASN A 78 7.15 5.28 3.91
N GLN A 79 6.63 6.35 4.51
CA GLN A 79 6.10 7.52 3.80
C GLN A 79 7.13 8.63 3.53
N TYR A 80 8.34 8.51 4.07
CA TYR A 80 9.34 9.60 4.03
C TYR A 80 10.23 9.58 2.80
N SER A 81 10.38 8.42 2.17
CA SER A 81 11.32 8.18 1.08
C SER A 81 10.72 7.26 0.02
N LEU A 82 11.21 7.30 -1.20
CA LEU A 82 10.93 6.27 -2.21
C LEU A 82 11.73 4.99 -1.96
N SER A 83 12.84 5.05 -1.19
CA SER A 83 13.52 3.84 -0.68
C SER A 83 12.81 3.26 0.55
N ASP A 84 13.21 2.08 0.98
CA ASP A 84 12.78 1.46 2.24
C ASP A 84 13.51 2.02 3.47
N ASP A 85 14.59 2.80 3.27
CA ASP A 85 15.31 3.50 4.33
C ASP A 85 14.68 4.89 4.60
N PRO A 86 14.04 5.10 5.77
CA PRO A 86 13.42 6.38 6.10
C PRO A 86 14.41 7.54 6.27
N LYS A 87 15.71 7.27 6.35
CA LYS A 87 16.77 8.29 6.45
C LYS A 87 17.14 8.89 5.09
N LYS A 88 16.91 8.16 4.00
CA LYS A 88 17.13 8.63 2.62
C LYS A 88 15.89 9.36 2.13
N LEU A 89 15.68 10.59 2.60
CA LEU A 89 14.47 11.37 2.32
C LEU A 89 14.21 11.61 0.82
N GLY A 90 12.93 11.65 0.45
CA GLY A 90 12.49 12.03 -0.89
C GLY A 90 12.72 10.95 -1.94
N ARG A 91 13.40 11.32 -3.02
CA ARG A 91 13.72 10.46 -4.17
C ARG A 91 15.22 10.16 -4.25
N PRO A 92 15.74 9.20 -3.49
CA PRO A 92 17.11 8.73 -3.62
C PRO A 92 17.31 7.95 -4.93
N THR A 93 18.57 7.67 -5.28
CA THR A 93 18.98 6.81 -6.38
C THR A 93 20.02 5.80 -5.87
N GLY A 94 20.24 4.71 -6.61
CA GLY A 94 21.23 3.71 -6.23
C GLY A 94 20.84 2.93 -4.98
N PHE A 95 19.62 2.37 -4.96
CA PHE A 95 19.12 1.59 -3.83
C PHE A 95 18.28 0.41 -4.29
N ASP A 96 18.28 -0.63 -3.49
CA ASP A 96 17.37 -1.78 -3.60
C ASP A 96 16.28 -1.67 -2.55
N ILE A 97 15.11 -2.25 -2.83
CA ILE A 97 14.04 -2.40 -1.85
C ILE A 97 14.14 -3.80 -1.23
N ASN A 98 14.16 -3.87 0.09
CA ASN A 98 14.17 -5.12 0.82
C ASN A 98 12.74 -5.52 1.22
N ILE A 99 12.28 -6.66 0.73
CA ILE A 99 11.00 -7.28 1.13
C ILE A 99 11.24 -8.17 2.33
N ARG A 100 10.73 -7.73 3.48
CA ARG A 100 10.87 -8.43 4.75
C ARG A 100 9.84 -9.53 4.91
N GLU A 101 8.59 -9.27 4.53
CA GLU A 101 7.45 -10.15 4.76
C GLU A 101 6.44 -10.00 3.64
N VAL A 102 5.75 -11.09 3.30
CA VAL A 102 4.67 -11.09 2.31
C VAL A 102 3.51 -11.92 2.86
N TYR A 103 2.31 -11.41 2.73
CA TYR A 103 1.08 -12.14 3.07
C TYR A 103 -0.07 -11.81 2.13
N VAL A 104 -1.06 -12.71 2.07
CA VAL A 104 -2.25 -12.50 1.27
C VAL A 104 -3.38 -11.90 2.10
N SER A 105 -4.00 -10.85 1.58
CA SER A 105 -5.26 -10.31 2.09
C SER A 105 -6.41 -10.87 1.26
N ALA A 106 -6.74 -12.15 1.50
CA ALA A 106 -7.65 -12.92 0.64
C ALA A 106 -9.04 -12.28 0.52
N GLY A 107 -9.60 -11.76 1.62
CA GLY A 107 -10.90 -11.09 1.61
C GLY A 107 -10.92 -9.77 0.83
N ALA A 108 -9.77 -9.14 0.65
CA ALA A 108 -9.62 -7.90 -0.13
C ALA A 108 -9.07 -8.14 -1.54
N GLY A 109 -8.55 -9.35 -1.83
CA GLY A 109 -8.12 -9.75 -3.16
C GLY A 109 -6.76 -9.19 -3.58
N PHE A 110 -5.80 -9.03 -2.65
CA PHE A 110 -4.45 -8.59 -2.98
C PHE A 110 -3.39 -9.20 -2.06
N VAL A 111 -2.14 -9.16 -2.52
CA VAL A 111 -0.96 -9.56 -1.77
C VAL A 111 -0.30 -8.32 -1.19
N VAL A 112 0.09 -8.37 0.08
CA VAL A 112 0.82 -7.29 0.76
C VAL A 112 2.28 -7.65 0.87
N ALA A 113 3.16 -6.78 0.38
CA ALA A 113 4.61 -6.89 0.52
C ALA A 113 5.12 -5.79 1.48
N ILE A 114 5.65 -6.19 2.63
CA ILE A 114 6.18 -5.28 3.64
C ILE A 114 7.67 -5.07 3.39
N THR A 115 8.05 -3.80 3.25
CA THR A 115 9.43 -3.39 2.99
C THR A 115 10.09 -2.84 4.25
N GLY A 116 11.38 -3.12 4.40
CA GLY A 116 12.21 -2.52 5.43
C GLY A 116 11.60 -2.59 6.85
N THR A 117 11.87 -1.58 7.66
CA THR A 117 11.31 -1.46 9.01
C THR A 117 10.16 -0.47 9.03
N ILE A 118 8.95 -0.97 8.99
CA ILE A 118 7.75 -0.15 9.15
C ILE A 118 6.92 -0.63 10.33
N MET A 119 6.24 0.31 10.97
CA MET A 119 5.25 0.01 12.00
C MET A 119 3.92 -0.29 11.29
N THR A 120 3.46 -1.53 11.39
CA THR A 120 2.11 -1.89 10.95
C THR A 120 1.09 -1.39 11.97
N MET A 121 -0.11 -1.08 11.51
CA MET A 121 -1.19 -0.68 12.41
C MET A 121 -1.42 -1.81 13.44
N PRO A 122 -1.42 -1.51 14.75
CA PRO A 122 -1.75 -2.52 15.76
C PRO A 122 -3.15 -3.06 15.48
N GLY A 123 -3.33 -4.37 15.68
CA GLY A 123 -4.63 -5.01 15.53
C GLY A 123 -5.66 -4.34 16.42
N LEU A 124 -6.87 -4.12 15.89
CA LEU A 124 -7.98 -3.63 16.70
C LEU A 124 -8.35 -4.69 17.75
N PRO A 125 -8.62 -4.30 19.00
CA PRO A 125 -9.07 -5.25 20.03
C PRO A 125 -10.43 -5.83 19.65
N LYS A 126 -10.71 -7.06 20.10
CA LYS A 126 -12.02 -7.72 19.89
C LYS A 126 -13.19 -6.90 20.43
N SER A 127 -12.96 -6.17 21.53
CA SER A 127 -13.90 -5.17 22.07
C SER A 127 -13.33 -3.79 21.80
N PRO A 128 -13.83 -3.09 20.78
CA PRO A 128 -13.32 -1.75 20.43
C PRO A 128 -13.65 -0.74 21.52
N ALA A 129 -12.77 0.25 21.68
CA ALA A 129 -12.96 1.33 22.64
C ALA A 129 -14.29 2.09 22.42
N ALA A 130 -14.79 2.13 21.19
CA ALA A 130 -16.07 2.75 20.85
C ALA A 130 -17.29 2.15 21.56
N GLU A 131 -17.22 0.89 22.02
CA GLU A 131 -18.30 0.25 22.78
C GLU A 131 -18.42 0.77 24.22
N ARG A 132 -17.36 1.36 24.76
CA ARG A 132 -17.29 1.85 26.14
C ARG A 132 -17.10 3.36 26.28
N ILE A 133 -16.75 4.05 25.18
CA ILE A 133 -16.60 5.50 25.18
C ILE A 133 -17.96 6.12 24.83
N TYR A 134 -18.50 6.90 25.75
CA TYR A 134 -19.75 7.65 25.55
C TYR A 134 -19.71 8.97 26.28
N VAL A 135 -20.64 9.81 26.01
CA VAL A 135 -20.87 11.08 26.74
C VAL A 135 -22.04 10.88 27.68
N ASP A 136 -21.85 11.13 28.97
CA ASP A 136 -22.90 11.04 29.98
C ASP A 136 -23.89 12.25 29.91
N ASP A 137 -24.92 12.21 30.72
CA ASP A 137 -25.95 13.25 30.77
C ASP A 137 -25.42 14.63 31.22
N ASP A 138 -24.28 14.65 31.89
CA ASP A 138 -23.59 15.87 32.30
C ASP A 138 -22.60 16.41 31.24
N GLY A 139 -22.50 15.78 30.07
CA GLY A 139 -21.61 16.15 28.99
C GLY A 139 -20.15 15.69 29.18
N LYS A 140 -19.90 14.79 30.14
CA LYS A 140 -18.57 14.22 30.41
C LYS A 140 -18.29 13.03 29.50
N ILE A 141 -17.07 12.93 28.97
CA ILE A 141 -16.61 11.76 28.26
C ILE A 141 -16.21 10.66 29.24
N VAL A 142 -16.84 9.49 29.13
CA VAL A 142 -16.63 8.31 29.98
C VAL A 142 -15.97 7.20 29.15
N GLY A 143 -15.13 6.37 29.76
CA GLY A 143 -14.55 5.16 29.16
C GLY A 143 -13.27 5.40 28.36
N LEU A 144 -12.63 6.57 28.46
CA LEU A 144 -11.34 6.86 27.80
C LEU A 144 -10.17 6.07 28.42
N PHE A 145 -10.25 5.70 29.71
CA PHE A 145 -9.22 4.98 30.48
C PHE A 145 -9.86 3.84 31.28
#